data_a248a380a5c4ea8da689d4315c65f300
#
_entry.id   a248a380a5c4ea8da689d4315c65f300
#
_cell.length_a   1.000
_cell.length_b   1.000
_cell.length_c   1.000
_cell.angle_alpha   90.00
_cell.angle_beta   90.00
_cell.angle_gamma   90.00
#
_symmetry.space_group_name_H-M   'P 1'
#
loop_
_entity.id
_entity.type
_entity.pdbx_description
1 polymer ?
#
loop_
_entity_poly.entity_id
_entity_poly.type
_entity_poly.pdbx_seq_one_letter_code
_entity_poly.pdbx_strand_id
1 'polypeptide(L)'
;MVPWRPVRRSFVHAAAAALLVLFAALSPQPLPAAPPRTVTADVLVIGATPGGIAAAVAAARAGARVHLVEALPKMGGVIAYAWLTTFDMNLTPGGTHLTRGIFWEYYRALGLSFDLEEAVTKLTREVYVEQLVGSTANAPLTRVLKDAGRVVGAEFDDRDWARPLTVRARQVIDATDDADVATAAGAPSVLGRAGPDGTPWMQAAGLIFRVGEINWIELTNDLRRRKADGSEAAGWGVNGRAAWGYQPMMKRYRPSQPDVAVLGLNLALQRDGTVLINSLQVFGVNGTDPASIEAGMTKARRELPPLVAFLRESIPGFGNAVLVDHAPQLYIRETRHLRGLYTLAVEDILIGRLFSDRIAAASYPIDIHPYVNGWVSPYAPVRHVYTIPFRTLVPVNLDNLLVASRAFSATSEAAGSARVIPTSMALGQAAGVAAAFCAKRGCTPRDLVRSSALMTEMQRILKAQGATITPNGAP
;
A
#
# COMPACT_ATOMS: atom_id res chain seq x y z
N MET A 1 83.56 -4.04 42.15
CA MET A 1 82.43 -3.14 41.89
C MET A 1 82.51 -2.62 40.46
N VAL A 2 81.67 -3.07 39.55
CA VAL A 2 81.63 -2.65 38.13
C VAL A 2 80.41 -1.75 37.99
N PRO A 3 80.46 -0.56 37.38
CA PRO A 3 79.33 0.34 37.27
C PRO A 3 78.42 -0.05 36.11
N TRP A 4 77.14 -0.09 36.40
CA TRP A 4 76.03 -0.33 35.46
C TRP A 4 75.83 0.88 34.55
N ARG A 5 75.85 0.71 33.21
CA ARG A 5 75.52 1.77 32.24
C ARG A 5 74.09 1.63 31.77
N PRO A 6 73.29 2.71 31.73
CA PRO A 6 71.92 2.64 31.24
C PRO A 6 71.88 2.53 29.72
N VAL A 7 71.11 1.54 29.20
CA VAL A 7 70.83 1.36 27.77
C VAL A 7 69.86 2.44 27.31
N ARG A 8 70.19 3.09 26.22
CA ARG A 8 69.45 4.22 25.64
C ARG A 8 68.02 3.83 25.23
N ARG A 9 67.03 4.58 25.68
CA ARG A 9 65.56 4.51 25.38
C ARG A 9 65.17 4.83 23.92
N SER A 10 66.12 5.02 22.99
CA SER A 10 65.89 5.50 21.63
C SER A 10 65.42 4.44 20.63
N PHE A 11 65.56 3.16 20.93
CA PHE A 11 65.19 2.06 19.95
C PHE A 11 63.74 1.61 20.09
N VAL A 12 63.06 1.85 21.21
CA VAL A 12 61.67 1.38 21.42
C VAL A 12 60.69 2.25 20.65
N HIS A 13 60.96 3.55 20.48
CA HIS A 13 60.03 4.49 19.78
C HIS A 13 60.08 4.33 18.26
N ALA A 14 61.23 3.92 17.69
CA ALA A 14 61.37 3.68 16.25
C ALA A 14 60.63 2.39 15.81
N ALA A 15 60.63 1.33 16.62
CA ALA A 15 59.88 0.11 16.34
C ALA A 15 58.38 0.25 16.47
N ALA A 16 57.88 1.06 17.43
CA ALA A 16 56.44 1.33 17.61
C ALA A 16 55.88 2.21 16.45
N ALA A 17 56.66 3.18 15.96
CA ALA A 17 56.26 4.01 14.83
C ALA A 17 56.23 3.22 13.51
N ALA A 18 57.16 2.30 13.30
CA ALA A 18 57.18 1.42 12.11
C ALA A 18 56.01 0.41 12.12
N LEU A 19 55.62 -0.12 13.30
CA LEU A 19 54.42 -1.00 13.39
C LEU A 19 53.13 -0.25 13.14
N LEU A 20 52.98 0.98 13.58
CA LEU A 20 51.81 1.81 13.33
C LEU A 20 51.68 2.19 11.84
N VAL A 21 52.75 2.45 11.16
CA VAL A 21 52.76 2.73 9.74
C VAL A 21 52.44 1.46 8.91
N LEU A 22 52.91 0.28 9.33
CA LEU A 22 52.55 -1.00 8.67
C LEU A 22 51.08 -1.36 8.91
N PHE A 23 50.50 -1.08 10.09
CA PHE A 23 49.07 -1.32 10.31
C PHE A 23 48.18 -0.34 9.54
N ALA A 24 48.59 0.92 9.34
CA ALA A 24 47.86 1.88 8.49
C ALA A 24 47.94 1.50 6.99
N ALA A 25 49.02 0.84 6.54
CA ALA A 25 49.15 0.36 5.17
C ALA A 25 48.38 -0.96 4.90
N LEU A 26 47.93 -1.66 5.96
CA LEU A 26 47.12 -2.88 5.91
C LEU A 26 45.62 -2.61 6.16
N SER A 27 45.20 -1.34 6.24
CA SER A 27 43.78 -1.03 6.23
C SER A 27 43.16 -1.60 4.96
N PRO A 28 42.18 -2.50 5.06
CA PRO A 28 41.55 -3.06 3.87
C PRO A 28 41.02 -1.90 3.02
N GLN A 29 41.60 -1.72 1.85
CA GLN A 29 41.09 -0.80 0.86
C GLN A 29 39.60 -1.19 0.64
N PRO A 30 38.68 -0.26 0.68
CA PRO A 30 37.28 -0.58 0.36
C PRO A 30 37.30 -1.21 -1.05
N LEU A 31 36.77 -2.42 -1.12
CA LEU A 31 36.64 -3.10 -2.44
C LEU A 31 35.91 -2.14 -3.38
N PRO A 32 36.34 -1.99 -4.62
CA PRO A 32 35.65 -1.15 -5.59
C PRO A 32 34.20 -1.58 -5.64
N ALA A 33 33.29 -0.61 -5.56
CA ALA A 33 31.86 -0.88 -5.64
C ALA A 33 31.57 -1.74 -6.88
N ALA A 34 30.80 -2.80 -6.71
CA ALA A 34 30.42 -3.66 -7.83
C ALA A 34 29.75 -2.82 -8.93
N PRO A 35 30.03 -3.11 -10.21
CA PRO A 35 29.44 -2.31 -11.29
C PRO A 35 27.91 -2.40 -11.25
N PRO A 36 27.21 -1.31 -11.60
CA PRO A 36 25.76 -1.28 -11.57
C PRO A 36 25.16 -2.34 -12.49
N ARG A 37 24.13 -3.03 -12.03
CA ARG A 37 23.32 -3.93 -12.85
C ARG A 37 22.34 -3.09 -13.68
N THR A 38 22.31 -3.30 -15.00
CA THR A 38 21.34 -2.64 -15.87
C THR A 38 20.32 -3.63 -16.41
N VAL A 39 19.05 -3.29 -16.31
CA VAL A 39 17.90 -4.03 -16.86
C VAL A 39 17.16 -3.14 -17.85
N THR A 40 16.73 -3.72 -18.99
CA THR A 40 15.88 -3.04 -19.96
C THR A 40 14.53 -3.75 -20.03
N ALA A 41 13.45 -3.00 -19.87
CA ALA A 41 12.07 -3.48 -19.92
C ALA A 41 11.24 -2.66 -20.90
N ASP A 42 10.08 -3.15 -21.29
CA ASP A 42 9.08 -2.37 -22.00
C ASP A 42 8.27 -1.53 -20.98
N VAL A 43 8.01 -2.13 -19.80
CA VAL A 43 7.29 -1.51 -18.68
C VAL A 43 8.08 -1.72 -17.38
N LEU A 44 8.38 -0.63 -16.68
CA LEU A 44 8.89 -0.64 -15.32
C LEU A 44 7.74 -0.33 -14.36
N VAL A 45 7.52 -1.20 -13.39
CA VAL A 45 6.58 -0.98 -12.28
C VAL A 45 7.38 -0.76 -11.01
N ILE A 46 7.13 0.32 -10.29
CA ILE A 46 7.83 0.67 -9.04
C ILE A 46 6.82 0.66 -7.90
N GLY A 47 7.05 -0.20 -6.91
CA GLY A 47 6.13 -0.53 -5.81
C GLY A 47 5.38 -1.84 -6.07
N ALA A 48 5.67 -2.88 -5.28
CA ALA A 48 4.93 -4.15 -5.32
C ALA A 48 3.76 -4.14 -4.33
N THR A 49 2.99 -3.07 -4.32
CA THR A 49 1.68 -3.00 -3.67
C THR A 49 0.68 -3.91 -4.38
N PRO A 50 -0.50 -4.21 -3.83
CA PRO A 50 -1.51 -4.97 -4.55
C PRO A 50 -1.81 -4.40 -5.95
N GLY A 51 -1.87 -3.06 -6.08
CA GLY A 51 -2.03 -2.38 -7.36
C GLY A 51 -0.83 -2.57 -8.30
N GLY A 52 0.40 -2.48 -7.77
CA GLY A 52 1.62 -2.67 -8.55
C GLY A 52 1.80 -4.09 -9.05
N ILE A 53 1.49 -5.08 -8.22
CA ILE A 53 1.49 -6.49 -8.62
C ILE A 53 0.46 -6.71 -9.75
N ALA A 54 -0.75 -6.19 -9.60
CA ALA A 54 -1.77 -6.28 -10.65
C ALA A 54 -1.33 -5.59 -11.95
N ALA A 55 -0.63 -4.45 -11.86
CA ALA A 55 -0.08 -3.74 -13.01
C ALA A 55 1.00 -4.56 -13.73
N ALA A 56 1.93 -5.15 -12.98
CA ALA A 56 3.00 -5.97 -13.55
C ALA A 56 2.45 -7.21 -14.26
N VAL A 57 1.54 -7.93 -13.61
CA VAL A 57 0.89 -9.13 -14.18
C VAL A 57 0.09 -8.77 -15.43
N ALA A 58 -0.69 -7.68 -15.39
CA ALA A 58 -1.50 -7.25 -16.54
C ALA A 58 -0.65 -6.86 -17.73
N ALA A 59 0.45 -6.14 -17.50
CA ALA A 59 1.38 -5.75 -18.56
C ALA A 59 2.07 -6.97 -19.18
N ALA A 60 2.50 -7.94 -18.37
CA ALA A 60 3.10 -9.19 -18.85
C ALA A 60 2.10 -10.02 -19.67
N ARG A 61 0.86 -10.15 -19.21
CA ARG A 61 -0.24 -10.82 -19.96
C ARG A 61 -0.59 -10.10 -21.27
N ALA A 62 -0.34 -8.78 -21.35
CA ALA A 62 -0.47 -8.02 -22.60
C ALA A 62 0.76 -8.14 -23.52
N GLY A 63 1.77 -8.95 -23.13
CA GLY A 63 2.95 -9.29 -23.93
C GLY A 63 4.12 -8.31 -23.78
N ALA A 64 4.16 -7.48 -22.76
CA ALA A 64 5.30 -6.62 -22.46
C ALA A 64 6.37 -7.37 -21.64
N ARG A 65 7.65 -7.02 -21.84
CA ARG A 65 8.73 -7.36 -20.91
C ARG A 65 8.62 -6.41 -19.73
N VAL A 66 8.37 -6.96 -18.55
CA VAL A 66 8.09 -6.16 -17.33
C VAL A 66 9.23 -6.37 -16.33
N HIS A 67 9.60 -5.29 -15.64
CA HIS A 67 10.41 -5.37 -14.43
C HIS A 67 9.69 -4.66 -13.28
N LEU A 68 9.43 -5.39 -12.19
CA LEU A 68 8.82 -4.89 -10.98
C LEU A 68 9.90 -4.66 -9.92
N VAL A 69 9.94 -3.47 -9.32
CA VAL A 69 10.88 -3.15 -8.23
C VAL A 69 10.11 -2.79 -6.97
N GLU A 70 10.52 -3.38 -5.86
CA GLU A 70 9.98 -3.11 -4.53
C GLU A 70 11.08 -2.60 -3.59
N ALA A 71 10.80 -1.52 -2.89
CA ALA A 71 11.73 -0.90 -1.94
C ALA A 71 12.01 -1.78 -0.71
N LEU A 72 11.05 -2.59 -0.32
CA LEU A 72 11.07 -3.41 0.88
C LEU A 72 11.38 -4.89 0.55
N PRO A 73 11.84 -5.69 1.54
CA PRO A 73 12.21 -7.10 1.31
C PRO A 73 11.04 -7.99 0.87
N LYS A 74 9.81 -7.67 1.27
CA LYS A 74 8.62 -8.44 0.90
C LYS A 74 7.72 -7.63 -0.03
N MET A 75 7.10 -8.28 -0.98
CA MET A 75 6.06 -7.70 -1.83
C MET A 75 4.69 -7.81 -1.16
N GLY A 76 3.74 -6.97 -1.54
CA GLY A 76 2.36 -7.00 -1.04
C GLY A 76 1.91 -5.74 -0.30
N GLY A 77 2.78 -4.74 -0.14
CA GLY A 77 2.45 -3.42 0.42
C GLY A 77 1.64 -3.51 1.72
N VAL A 78 0.46 -2.92 1.75
CA VAL A 78 -0.42 -2.85 2.92
C VAL A 78 -0.78 -4.22 3.51
N ILE A 79 -0.82 -5.28 2.69
CA ILE A 79 -1.05 -6.65 3.18
C ILE A 79 0.17 -7.12 3.97
N ALA A 80 1.37 -7.01 3.40
CA ALA A 80 2.60 -7.53 3.98
C ALA A 80 3.08 -6.74 5.20
N TYR A 81 2.90 -5.42 5.20
CA TYR A 81 3.53 -4.52 6.17
C TYR A 81 2.57 -3.86 7.14
N ALA A 82 1.32 -3.62 6.75
CA ALA A 82 0.30 -3.14 7.69
C ALA A 82 -0.69 -4.24 8.14
N TRP A 83 -0.52 -5.48 7.64
CA TRP A 83 -1.30 -6.66 8.01
C TRP A 83 -2.80 -6.56 7.72
N LEU A 84 -3.17 -5.84 6.66
CA LEU A 84 -4.56 -5.75 6.24
C LEU A 84 -4.98 -7.04 5.51
N THR A 85 -5.62 -7.94 6.22
CA THR A 85 -5.97 -9.29 5.75
C THR A 85 -7.46 -9.50 5.48
N THR A 86 -8.18 -8.43 5.22
CA THR A 86 -9.59 -8.47 4.83
C THR A 86 -9.84 -7.52 3.67
N PHE A 87 -10.59 -7.96 2.66
CA PHE A 87 -10.92 -7.13 1.50
C PHE A 87 -12.19 -6.31 1.74
N ASP A 88 -12.11 -5.03 1.46
CA ASP A 88 -13.25 -4.11 1.37
C ASP A 88 -13.88 -4.20 -0.02
N MET A 89 -15.00 -4.90 -0.14
CA MET A 89 -15.53 -5.35 -1.43
C MET A 89 -16.37 -4.29 -2.15
N ASN A 90 -16.15 -4.14 -3.46
CA ASN A 90 -17.07 -3.46 -4.36
C ASN A 90 -18.20 -4.42 -4.76
N LEU A 91 -19.43 -4.06 -4.44
CA LEU A 91 -20.61 -4.86 -4.74
C LEU A 91 -21.63 -4.05 -5.54
N THR A 92 -22.32 -4.69 -6.48
CA THR A 92 -23.50 -4.11 -7.10
C THR A 92 -24.63 -3.94 -6.07
N PRO A 93 -25.68 -3.17 -6.33
CA PRO A 93 -26.84 -3.10 -5.46
C PRO A 93 -27.48 -4.48 -5.16
N GLY A 94 -27.37 -5.42 -6.09
CA GLY A 94 -27.83 -6.81 -5.92
C GLY A 94 -26.83 -7.73 -5.19
N GLY A 95 -25.74 -7.19 -4.61
CA GLY A 95 -24.76 -7.97 -3.85
C GLY A 95 -23.75 -8.74 -4.68
N THR A 96 -23.75 -8.59 -6.01
CA THR A 96 -22.78 -9.24 -6.91
C THR A 96 -21.42 -8.51 -6.83
N HIS A 97 -20.32 -9.25 -6.85
CA HIS A 97 -18.97 -8.70 -6.86
C HIS A 97 -18.72 -7.90 -8.15
N LEU A 98 -18.42 -6.62 -8.00
CA LEU A 98 -18.21 -5.69 -9.09
C LEU A 98 -16.78 -5.72 -9.63
N THR A 99 -15.77 -5.80 -8.76
CA THR A 99 -14.37 -5.88 -9.19
C THR A 99 -14.00 -7.30 -9.59
N ARG A 100 -13.55 -7.46 -10.82
CA ARG A 100 -13.13 -8.73 -11.44
C ARG A 100 -11.66 -8.68 -11.89
N GLY A 101 -11.29 -9.48 -12.87
CA GLY A 101 -9.94 -9.55 -13.42
C GLY A 101 -8.95 -10.12 -12.40
N ILE A 102 -7.75 -9.53 -12.33
CA ILE A 102 -6.66 -10.01 -11.46
C ILE A 102 -7.09 -10.01 -9.99
N PHE A 103 -7.80 -8.98 -9.51
CA PHE A 103 -8.34 -8.99 -8.14
C PHE A 103 -9.19 -10.22 -7.87
N TRP A 104 -10.02 -10.64 -8.82
CA TRP A 104 -10.91 -11.80 -8.65
C TRP A 104 -10.14 -13.12 -8.51
N GLU A 105 -8.99 -13.24 -9.15
CA GLU A 105 -8.09 -14.39 -8.99
C GLU A 105 -7.57 -14.47 -7.54
N TYR A 106 -7.17 -13.34 -6.96
CA TYR A 106 -6.78 -13.23 -5.55
C TYR A 106 -7.94 -13.57 -4.62
N TYR A 107 -9.10 -12.97 -4.85
CA TYR A 107 -10.27 -13.22 -4.02
C TYR A 107 -10.71 -14.68 -4.04
N ARG A 108 -10.68 -15.34 -5.19
CA ARG A 108 -11.01 -16.78 -5.29
C ARG A 108 -10.04 -17.67 -4.55
N ALA A 109 -8.79 -17.29 -4.47
CA ALA A 109 -7.75 -18.06 -3.78
C ALA A 109 -7.73 -17.79 -2.28
N LEU A 110 -7.95 -16.55 -1.83
CA LEU A 110 -7.81 -16.13 -0.45
C LEU A 110 -9.14 -16.03 0.31
N GLY A 111 -10.24 -15.77 -0.38
CA GLY A 111 -11.53 -15.43 0.23
C GLY A 111 -11.61 -13.97 0.68
N LEU A 112 -12.61 -13.66 1.51
CA LEU A 112 -12.84 -12.30 2.03
C LEU A 112 -11.77 -11.89 3.05
N SER A 113 -11.44 -12.81 3.95
CA SER A 113 -10.40 -12.64 4.97
C SER A 113 -9.47 -13.85 4.93
N PHE A 114 -8.18 -13.60 5.04
CA PHE A 114 -7.16 -14.58 4.73
C PHE A 114 -6.01 -14.57 5.75
N ASP A 115 -5.24 -15.65 5.70
CA ASP A 115 -4.01 -15.77 6.47
C ASP A 115 -2.91 -14.91 5.87
N LEU A 116 -2.22 -14.16 6.74
CA LEU A 116 -1.21 -13.20 6.33
C LEU A 116 -0.04 -13.85 5.58
N GLU A 117 0.50 -14.92 6.12
CA GLU A 117 1.68 -15.59 5.55
C GLU A 117 1.36 -16.24 4.20
N GLU A 118 0.21 -16.87 4.10
CA GLU A 118 -0.25 -17.46 2.85
C GLU A 118 -0.40 -16.41 1.76
N ALA A 119 -1.01 -15.26 2.09
CA ALA A 119 -1.20 -14.18 1.13
C ALA A 119 0.13 -13.59 0.65
N VAL A 120 1.03 -13.30 1.58
CA VAL A 120 2.33 -12.71 1.25
C VAL A 120 3.21 -13.69 0.47
N THR A 121 3.35 -14.91 0.97
CA THR A 121 4.29 -15.86 0.39
C THR A 121 3.81 -16.44 -0.94
N LYS A 122 2.58 -16.95 -0.98
CA LYS A 122 2.09 -17.71 -2.15
C LYS A 122 1.56 -16.85 -3.27
N LEU A 123 0.81 -15.77 -2.96
CA LEU A 123 0.07 -15.06 -3.98
C LEU A 123 0.73 -13.77 -4.43
N THR A 124 1.42 -13.06 -3.54
CA THR A 124 2.04 -11.80 -3.93
C THR A 124 3.37 -12.01 -4.65
N ARG A 125 4.18 -12.98 -4.24
CA ARG A 125 5.51 -13.19 -4.81
C ARG A 125 5.60 -14.44 -5.69
N GLU A 126 5.32 -15.63 -5.15
CA GLU A 126 5.64 -16.89 -5.82
C GLU A 126 4.76 -17.15 -7.04
N VAL A 127 3.45 -16.86 -6.96
CA VAL A 127 2.51 -17.27 -8.02
C VAL A 127 2.51 -16.29 -9.17
N TYR A 128 2.47 -14.99 -8.89
CA TYR A 128 2.26 -13.97 -9.93
C TYR A 128 3.54 -13.28 -10.37
N VAL A 129 4.36 -12.82 -9.44
CA VAL A 129 5.47 -11.95 -9.78
C VAL A 129 6.66 -12.73 -10.32
N GLU A 130 7.09 -13.78 -9.64
CA GLU A 130 8.30 -14.50 -10.03
C GLU A 130 8.12 -15.34 -11.30
N GLN A 131 6.91 -15.81 -11.58
CA GLN A 131 6.63 -16.62 -12.77
C GLN A 131 6.35 -15.80 -14.04
N LEU A 132 5.79 -14.60 -13.92
CA LEU A 132 5.32 -13.81 -15.08
C LEU A 132 6.15 -12.55 -15.32
N VAL A 133 6.91 -12.09 -14.33
CA VAL A 133 7.56 -10.77 -14.34
C VAL A 133 8.97 -10.89 -13.78
N GLY A 134 9.93 -10.22 -14.42
CA GLY A 134 11.23 -9.96 -13.78
C GLY A 134 11.01 -9.05 -12.56
N SER A 135 11.61 -9.39 -11.42
CA SER A 135 11.40 -8.62 -10.19
C SER A 135 12.66 -8.42 -9.37
N THR A 136 12.70 -7.34 -8.59
CA THR A 136 13.74 -7.07 -7.60
C THR A 136 13.04 -6.48 -6.36
N ALA A 137 13.20 -7.13 -5.21
CA ALA A 137 12.78 -6.63 -3.91
C ALA A 137 13.99 -6.05 -3.15
N ASN A 138 13.73 -5.41 -2.00
CA ASN A 138 14.75 -4.78 -1.15
C ASN A 138 15.64 -3.76 -1.90
N ALA A 139 15.01 -3.01 -2.81
CA ALA A 139 15.69 -2.08 -3.70
C ALA A 139 15.01 -0.71 -3.67
N PRO A 140 15.27 0.13 -2.65
CA PRO A 140 14.70 1.46 -2.57
C PRO A 140 15.13 2.35 -3.75
N LEU A 141 14.21 3.21 -4.19
CA LEU A 141 14.43 4.18 -5.26
C LEU A 141 15.51 5.20 -4.84
N THR A 142 16.50 5.40 -5.67
CA THR A 142 17.54 6.42 -5.46
C THR A 142 17.41 7.60 -6.42
N ARG A 143 17.01 7.35 -7.66
CA ARG A 143 16.86 8.39 -8.67
C ARG A 143 15.88 8.01 -9.78
N VAL A 144 15.05 8.96 -10.21
CA VAL A 144 14.24 8.85 -11.43
C VAL A 144 15.04 9.37 -12.62
N LEU A 145 15.11 8.57 -13.68
CA LEU A 145 15.80 8.92 -14.91
C LEU A 145 14.82 9.61 -15.87
N LYS A 146 15.17 10.82 -16.29
CA LYS A 146 14.35 11.62 -17.24
C LYS A 146 15.17 11.96 -18.48
N ASP A 147 14.45 12.01 -19.61
CA ASP A 147 14.96 12.50 -20.89
C ASP A 147 13.84 13.24 -21.62
N ALA A 148 14.10 14.49 -22.07
CA ALA A 148 13.15 15.34 -22.79
C ALA A 148 11.72 15.37 -22.17
N GLY A 149 11.63 15.47 -20.84
CA GLY A 149 10.36 15.52 -20.11
C GLY A 149 9.67 14.15 -19.90
N ARG A 150 10.28 13.06 -20.34
CA ARG A 150 9.79 11.69 -20.16
C ARG A 150 10.57 10.98 -19.05
N VAL A 151 9.91 10.08 -18.35
CA VAL A 151 10.56 9.16 -17.41
C VAL A 151 11.06 7.95 -18.21
N VAL A 152 12.38 7.77 -18.30
CA VAL A 152 13.03 6.71 -19.10
C VAL A 152 13.56 5.56 -18.25
N GLY A 153 13.27 5.57 -16.96
CA GLY A 153 13.68 4.55 -16.01
C GLY A 153 13.92 5.10 -14.62
N ALA A 154 14.57 4.29 -13.80
CA ALA A 154 14.96 4.66 -12.45
C ALA A 154 16.20 3.88 -11.99
N GLU A 155 16.83 4.40 -10.94
CA GLU A 155 17.96 3.78 -10.24
C GLU A 155 17.54 3.41 -8.83
N PHE A 156 18.08 2.30 -8.34
CA PHE A 156 17.74 1.70 -7.06
C PHE A 156 19.02 1.24 -6.34
N ASP A 157 18.96 1.21 -5.03
CA ASP A 157 19.95 0.57 -4.16
C ASP A 157 19.55 -0.90 -3.95
N ASP A 158 20.06 -1.82 -4.78
CA ASP A 158 19.77 -3.25 -4.67
C ASP A 158 20.55 -3.85 -3.49
N ARG A 159 19.91 -3.88 -2.33
CA ARG A 159 20.52 -4.25 -1.05
C ARG A 159 20.84 -5.74 -0.96
N ASP A 160 20.11 -6.60 -1.66
CA ASP A 160 20.35 -8.04 -1.67
C ASP A 160 21.65 -8.38 -2.44
N TRP A 161 22.00 -7.57 -3.42
CA TRP A 161 23.22 -7.72 -4.21
C TRP A 161 24.31 -6.69 -3.86
N ALA A 162 24.05 -5.80 -2.90
CA ALA A 162 24.95 -4.72 -2.48
C ALA A 162 25.51 -3.91 -3.66
N ARG A 163 24.68 -3.61 -4.66
CA ARG A 163 25.05 -2.85 -5.85
C ARG A 163 23.89 -2.06 -6.44
N PRO A 164 24.16 -0.93 -7.11
CA PRO A 164 23.11 -0.15 -7.78
C PRO A 164 22.45 -0.97 -8.91
N LEU A 165 21.12 -0.84 -9.00
CA LEU A 165 20.29 -1.35 -10.08
C LEU A 165 19.78 -0.17 -10.91
N THR A 166 20.03 -0.18 -12.22
CA THR A 166 19.41 0.74 -13.18
C THR A 166 18.40 -0.01 -14.02
N VAL A 167 17.15 0.42 -14.00
CA VAL A 167 16.10 -0.11 -14.90
C VAL A 167 15.71 0.95 -15.90
N ARG A 168 15.89 0.66 -17.20
CA ARG A 168 15.41 1.52 -18.31
C ARG A 168 14.13 0.95 -18.90
N ALA A 169 13.14 1.81 -19.18
CA ALA A 169 11.87 1.37 -19.73
C ALA A 169 11.22 2.40 -20.66
N ARG A 170 10.36 1.92 -21.55
CA ARG A 170 9.55 2.78 -22.45
C ARG A 170 8.40 3.45 -21.72
N GLN A 171 7.77 2.72 -20.78
CA GLN A 171 6.68 3.19 -19.93
C GLN A 171 7.00 2.89 -18.48
N VAL A 172 6.56 3.77 -17.58
CA VAL A 172 6.78 3.63 -16.15
C VAL A 172 5.44 3.71 -15.42
N ILE A 173 5.25 2.82 -14.45
CA ILE A 173 4.09 2.83 -13.55
C ILE A 173 4.61 3.07 -12.14
N ASP A 174 4.19 4.19 -11.55
CA ASP A 174 4.35 4.46 -10.13
C ASP A 174 3.20 3.77 -9.39
N ALA A 175 3.52 2.70 -8.74
CA ALA A 175 2.63 1.94 -7.87
C ALA A 175 3.10 2.01 -6.40
N THR A 176 3.98 2.97 -6.08
CA THR A 176 4.25 3.34 -4.70
C THR A 176 2.97 3.91 -4.09
N ASP A 177 2.76 3.63 -2.81
CA ASP A 177 1.52 4.06 -2.16
C ASP A 177 1.38 5.60 -2.08
N ASP A 178 2.50 6.33 -2.20
CA ASP A 178 2.58 7.76 -1.95
C ASP A 178 3.02 8.60 -3.18
N ALA A 179 2.97 8.01 -4.40
CA ALA A 179 3.39 8.65 -5.65
C ALA A 179 4.85 9.16 -5.62
N ASP A 180 5.77 8.36 -5.07
CA ASP A 180 7.15 8.79 -4.86
C ASP A 180 7.90 9.00 -6.18
N VAL A 181 7.66 8.12 -7.17
CA VAL A 181 8.25 8.24 -8.51
C VAL A 181 7.71 9.48 -9.23
N ALA A 182 6.41 9.68 -9.19
CA ALA A 182 5.74 10.82 -9.81
C ALA A 182 6.25 12.14 -9.19
N THR A 183 6.35 12.18 -7.87
CA THR A 183 6.89 13.33 -7.13
C THR A 183 8.35 13.59 -7.48
N ALA A 184 9.21 12.55 -7.47
CA ALA A 184 10.62 12.67 -7.85
C ALA A 184 10.80 13.05 -9.33
N ALA A 185 9.84 12.71 -10.21
CA ALA A 185 9.81 13.14 -11.60
C ALA A 185 9.31 14.59 -11.78
N GLY A 186 8.76 15.22 -10.73
CA GLY A 186 8.22 16.57 -10.75
C GLY A 186 6.74 16.66 -11.12
N ALA A 187 5.98 15.58 -10.96
CA ALA A 187 4.53 15.65 -11.08
C ALA A 187 3.93 16.40 -9.88
N PRO A 188 3.00 17.34 -10.10
CA PRO A 188 2.34 18.02 -9.00
C PRO A 188 1.36 17.09 -8.26
N SER A 189 1.27 17.28 -6.96
CA SER A 189 0.33 16.57 -6.09
C SER A 189 -0.24 17.48 -5.01
N VAL A 190 -1.29 17.03 -4.34
CA VAL A 190 -1.85 17.66 -3.13
C VAL A 190 -1.64 16.67 -1.99
N LEU A 191 -1.23 17.18 -0.83
CA LEU A 191 -1.05 16.36 0.36
C LEU A 191 -2.35 16.38 1.20
N GLY A 192 -3.02 15.23 1.33
CA GLY A 192 -4.27 15.10 2.06
C GLY A 192 -5.36 16.08 1.58
N ARG A 193 -6.14 16.60 2.52
CA ARG A 193 -7.09 17.70 2.29
C ARG A 193 -6.67 18.95 3.06
N ALA A 194 -7.13 20.11 2.63
CA ALA A 194 -6.94 21.35 3.38
C ALA A 194 -7.74 21.31 4.69
N GLY A 195 -7.07 21.48 5.81
CA GLY A 195 -7.71 21.75 7.10
C GLY A 195 -8.22 23.20 7.19
N PRO A 196 -8.92 23.55 8.27
CA PRO A 196 -9.49 24.88 8.46
C PRO A 196 -8.46 26.02 8.44
N ASP A 197 -7.24 25.74 8.85
CA ASP A 197 -6.10 26.66 8.88
C ASP A 197 -5.19 26.55 7.65
N GLY A 198 -5.60 25.76 6.65
CA GLY A 198 -4.81 25.49 5.44
C GLY A 198 -3.72 24.42 5.61
N THR A 199 -3.51 23.88 6.82
CA THR A 199 -2.59 22.75 7.01
C THR A 199 -3.14 21.48 6.35
N PRO A 200 -2.26 20.60 5.82
CA PRO A 200 -2.74 19.32 5.27
C PRO A 200 -3.29 18.40 6.37
N TRP A 201 -4.53 17.99 6.24
CA TRP A 201 -5.14 16.94 7.04
C TRP A 201 -5.09 15.62 6.30
N MET A 202 -4.63 14.56 6.96
CA MET A 202 -4.67 13.18 6.46
C MET A 202 -5.53 12.32 7.35
N GLN A 203 -6.23 11.36 6.75
CA GLN A 203 -7.03 10.41 7.50
C GLN A 203 -6.17 9.68 8.53
N ALA A 204 -6.75 9.38 9.71
CA ALA A 204 -6.05 8.68 10.77
C ALA A 204 -5.32 7.43 10.26
N ALA A 205 -4.06 7.27 10.63
CA ALA A 205 -3.33 6.04 10.42
C ALA A 205 -3.84 4.95 11.38
N GLY A 206 -3.65 3.67 11.05
CA GLY A 206 -4.01 2.57 11.93
C GLY A 206 -2.80 1.73 12.30
N LEU A 207 -2.82 1.09 13.48
CA LEU A 207 -1.90 0.02 13.80
C LEU A 207 -2.68 -1.28 13.98
N ILE A 208 -2.48 -2.23 13.07
CA ILE A 208 -3.04 -3.57 13.21
C ILE A 208 -2.13 -4.37 14.14
N PHE A 209 -2.72 -5.03 15.11
CA PHE A 209 -2.00 -5.82 16.10
C PHE A 209 -2.57 -7.23 16.21
N ARG A 210 -1.77 -8.15 16.71
CA ARG A 210 -2.07 -9.57 16.83
C ARG A 210 -2.28 -9.95 18.29
N VAL A 211 -3.37 -10.67 18.54
CA VAL A 211 -3.65 -11.25 19.84
C VAL A 211 -3.80 -12.77 19.73
N GLY A 212 -3.31 -13.47 20.75
CA GLY A 212 -3.50 -14.91 20.95
C GLY A 212 -4.52 -15.18 22.05
N GLU A 213 -4.77 -16.48 22.30
CA GLU A 213 -5.65 -16.99 23.36
C GLU A 213 -7.11 -16.48 23.25
N ILE A 214 -7.62 -16.36 22.02
CA ILE A 214 -8.97 -15.90 21.73
C ILE A 214 -9.92 -17.08 21.58
N ASN A 215 -11.03 -17.06 22.31
CA ASN A 215 -12.15 -17.96 22.06
C ASN A 215 -13.01 -17.43 20.91
N TRP A 216 -12.63 -17.79 19.67
CA TRP A 216 -13.30 -17.32 18.46
C TRP A 216 -14.77 -17.74 18.36
N ILE A 217 -15.12 -18.91 18.91
CA ILE A 217 -16.49 -19.43 18.91
C ILE A 217 -17.37 -18.59 19.84
N GLU A 218 -16.92 -18.31 21.04
CA GLU A 218 -17.61 -17.46 22.00
C GLU A 218 -17.84 -16.05 21.43
N LEU A 219 -16.77 -15.43 20.89
CA LEU A 219 -16.83 -14.11 20.27
C LEU A 219 -17.87 -14.04 19.14
N THR A 220 -17.82 -15.00 18.21
CA THR A 220 -18.73 -14.99 17.05
C THR A 220 -20.17 -15.32 17.42
N ASN A 221 -20.38 -16.15 18.43
CA ASN A 221 -21.72 -16.44 18.97
C ASN A 221 -22.28 -15.21 19.71
N ASP A 222 -21.46 -14.48 20.45
CA ASP A 222 -21.89 -13.23 21.09
C ASP A 222 -22.31 -12.16 20.06
N LEU A 223 -21.53 -11.97 18.98
CA LEU A 223 -21.90 -11.06 17.89
C LEU A 223 -23.24 -11.44 17.25
N ARG A 224 -23.49 -12.74 17.01
CA ARG A 224 -24.78 -13.20 16.45
C ARG A 224 -25.94 -12.95 17.40
N ARG A 225 -25.74 -13.16 18.71
CA ARG A 225 -26.73 -12.87 19.74
C ARG A 225 -27.06 -11.39 19.80
N ARG A 226 -26.04 -10.50 19.84
CA ARG A 226 -26.19 -9.02 19.85
C ARG A 226 -26.95 -8.51 18.65
N LYS A 227 -26.84 -9.17 17.52
CA LYS A 227 -27.69 -8.86 16.37
C LYS A 227 -29.15 -9.18 16.65
N ALA A 228 -29.40 -10.39 17.16
CA ALA A 228 -30.75 -10.88 17.36
C ALA A 228 -31.52 -10.04 18.38
N ASP A 229 -30.83 -9.49 19.41
CA ASP A 229 -31.42 -8.64 20.45
C ASP A 229 -31.33 -7.13 20.13
N GLY A 230 -30.71 -6.74 19.00
CA GLY A 230 -30.60 -5.35 18.57
C GLY A 230 -29.54 -4.52 19.32
N SER A 231 -28.73 -5.14 20.19
CA SER A 231 -27.67 -4.42 20.94
C SER A 231 -26.44 -4.10 20.09
N GLU A 232 -26.34 -4.67 18.88
CA GLU A 232 -25.36 -4.34 17.85
C GLU A 232 -26.10 -3.92 16.57
N ALA A 233 -26.54 -2.68 16.52
CA ALA A 233 -27.57 -2.22 15.58
C ALA A 233 -27.10 -2.02 14.13
N ALA A 234 -25.82 -1.67 13.89
CA ALA A 234 -25.30 -1.43 12.54
C ALA A 234 -23.81 -1.77 12.43
N GLY A 235 -23.38 -2.22 11.26
CA GLY A 235 -21.96 -2.41 10.95
C GLY A 235 -21.31 -3.60 11.66
N TRP A 236 -22.01 -4.70 11.87
CA TRP A 236 -21.45 -5.95 12.41
C TRP A 236 -21.58 -7.08 11.39
N GLY A 237 -20.77 -8.09 11.53
CA GLY A 237 -20.88 -9.31 10.75
C GLY A 237 -19.90 -10.40 11.19
N VAL A 238 -20.18 -11.60 10.72
CA VAL A 238 -19.30 -12.77 10.83
C VAL A 238 -19.29 -13.48 9.48
N ASN A 239 -18.12 -13.68 8.93
CA ASN A 239 -17.95 -14.37 7.66
C ASN A 239 -16.64 -15.18 7.66
N GLY A 240 -16.73 -16.49 7.89
CA GLY A 240 -15.58 -17.37 7.93
C GLY A 240 -14.55 -16.93 8.96
N ARG A 241 -13.41 -16.42 8.49
CA ARG A 241 -12.30 -15.91 9.33
C ARG A 241 -12.44 -14.44 9.70
N ALA A 242 -13.44 -13.72 9.21
CA ALA A 242 -13.69 -12.32 9.53
C ALA A 242 -14.80 -12.17 10.55
N ALA A 243 -14.64 -11.24 11.48
CA ALA A 243 -15.72 -10.74 12.32
C ALA A 243 -15.52 -9.23 12.53
N TRP A 244 -16.62 -8.49 12.57
CA TRP A 244 -16.58 -7.05 12.83
C TRP A 244 -17.80 -6.59 13.61
N GLY A 245 -17.63 -5.58 14.48
CA GLY A 245 -18.67 -5.08 15.35
C GLY A 245 -18.14 -4.50 16.65
N TYR A 246 -18.91 -4.65 17.71
CA TYR A 246 -18.63 -4.14 19.07
C TYR A 246 -18.48 -2.62 19.15
N GLN A 247 -19.03 -1.87 18.18
CA GLN A 247 -18.97 -0.41 18.16
C GLN A 247 -19.48 0.23 19.48
N PRO A 248 -20.66 -0.16 20.05
CA PRO A 248 -21.13 0.40 21.30
C PRO A 248 -20.20 0.15 22.49
N MET A 249 -19.56 -1.02 22.54
CA MET A 249 -18.64 -1.38 23.62
C MET A 249 -17.31 -0.63 23.49
N MET A 250 -16.76 -0.55 22.29
CA MET A 250 -15.50 0.15 22.03
C MET A 250 -15.61 1.66 22.29
N LYS A 251 -16.80 2.27 22.17
CA LYS A 251 -17.03 3.66 22.58
C LYS A 251 -16.81 3.93 24.08
N ARG A 252 -16.76 2.89 24.90
CA ARG A 252 -16.48 2.99 26.36
C ARG A 252 -14.99 3.07 26.66
N TYR A 253 -14.15 2.62 25.74
CA TYR A 253 -12.70 2.71 25.88
C TYR A 253 -12.28 4.19 25.92
N ARG A 254 -11.30 4.50 26.77
CA ARG A 254 -10.71 5.83 26.89
C ARG A 254 -9.23 5.74 26.61
N PRO A 255 -8.80 6.19 25.42
CA PRO A 255 -7.38 6.15 25.06
C PRO A 255 -6.51 6.90 26.05
N SER A 256 -5.33 6.39 26.31
CA SER A 256 -4.33 7.02 27.18
C SER A 256 -3.61 8.20 26.52
N GLN A 257 -3.72 8.29 25.16
CA GLN A 257 -3.09 9.32 24.35
C GLN A 257 -4.15 10.21 23.69
N PRO A 258 -3.98 11.54 23.64
CA PRO A 258 -4.99 12.47 23.07
C PRO A 258 -5.19 12.30 21.57
N ASP A 259 -4.14 11.87 20.84
CA ASP A 259 -4.15 11.71 19.39
C ASP A 259 -4.43 10.27 18.95
N VAL A 260 -5.08 9.49 19.82
CA VAL A 260 -5.45 8.09 19.55
C VAL A 260 -6.96 7.92 19.71
N ALA A 261 -7.53 7.09 18.85
CA ALA A 261 -8.92 6.63 18.97
C ALA A 261 -9.01 5.13 18.70
N VAL A 262 -10.09 4.52 19.15
CA VAL A 262 -10.40 3.13 18.88
C VAL A 262 -11.81 3.06 18.31
N LEU A 263 -11.93 2.42 17.16
CA LEU A 263 -13.22 2.15 16.50
C LEU A 263 -13.77 0.79 16.90
N GLY A 264 -14.90 0.40 16.33
CA GLY A 264 -15.38 -0.97 16.36
C GLY A 264 -14.31 -1.95 15.87
N LEU A 265 -14.39 -3.19 16.32
CA LEU A 265 -13.38 -4.19 16.00
C LEU A 265 -13.57 -4.71 14.57
N ASN A 266 -12.50 -4.76 13.80
CA ASN A 266 -12.38 -5.56 12.59
C ASN A 266 -11.35 -6.66 12.87
N LEU A 267 -11.78 -7.91 12.83
CA LEU A 267 -11.06 -9.08 13.31
C LEU A 267 -10.82 -10.06 12.17
N ALA A 268 -9.60 -10.56 12.07
CA ALA A 268 -9.21 -11.56 11.07
C ALA A 268 -8.49 -12.74 11.75
N LEU A 269 -9.19 -13.89 11.85
CA LEU A 269 -8.65 -15.13 12.41
C LEU A 269 -7.56 -15.69 11.50
N GLN A 270 -6.37 -15.94 12.05
CA GLN A 270 -5.24 -16.53 11.37
C GLN A 270 -5.24 -18.05 11.49
N ARG A 271 -4.41 -18.77 10.73
CA ARG A 271 -4.34 -20.24 10.76
C ARG A 271 -3.77 -20.79 12.06
N ASP A 272 -2.90 -20.05 12.71
CA ASP A 272 -2.31 -20.38 14.00
C ASP A 272 -3.23 -20.11 15.19
N GLY A 273 -4.47 -19.71 14.95
CA GLY A 273 -5.46 -19.38 15.98
C GLY A 273 -5.34 -17.98 16.55
N THR A 274 -4.34 -17.19 16.16
CA THR A 274 -4.27 -15.78 16.52
C THR A 274 -5.27 -14.93 15.74
N VAL A 275 -5.54 -13.72 16.22
CA VAL A 275 -6.46 -12.78 15.57
C VAL A 275 -5.76 -11.45 15.32
N LEU A 276 -5.79 -10.99 14.07
CA LEU A 276 -5.39 -9.63 13.71
C LEU A 276 -6.55 -8.67 13.96
N ILE A 277 -6.26 -7.53 14.58
CA ILE A 277 -7.25 -6.52 14.98
C ILE A 277 -6.92 -5.18 14.31
N ASN A 278 -7.85 -4.69 13.45
CA ASN A 278 -7.81 -3.36 12.85
C ASN A 278 -8.87 -2.49 13.52
N SER A 279 -8.49 -1.72 14.53
CA SER A 279 -9.38 -0.89 15.34
C SER A 279 -8.70 0.40 15.82
N LEU A 280 -7.40 0.33 16.14
CA LEU A 280 -6.63 1.44 16.67
C LEU A 280 -6.31 2.46 15.59
N GLN A 281 -6.51 3.75 15.90
CA GLN A 281 -6.25 4.88 15.03
C GLN A 281 -5.35 5.90 15.70
N VAL A 282 -4.46 6.52 14.92
CA VAL A 282 -3.56 7.59 15.35
C VAL A 282 -3.74 8.79 14.43
N PHE A 283 -4.04 9.94 15.01
CA PHE A 283 -4.23 11.19 14.27
C PHE A 283 -2.92 11.94 14.03
N GLY A 284 -2.91 12.82 13.04
CA GLY A 284 -1.81 13.72 12.75
C GLY A 284 -0.56 13.06 12.19
N VAL A 285 -0.69 11.84 11.63
CA VAL A 285 0.43 11.15 10.99
C VAL A 285 0.56 11.59 9.55
N ASN A 286 1.69 12.20 9.21
CA ASN A 286 2.09 12.44 7.82
C ASN A 286 2.84 11.23 7.28
N GLY A 287 2.18 10.43 6.43
CA GLY A 287 2.77 9.20 5.86
C GLY A 287 3.93 9.45 4.87
N THR A 288 4.22 10.70 4.52
CA THR A 288 5.38 11.06 3.68
C THR A 288 6.58 11.56 4.50
N ASP A 289 6.44 11.61 5.83
CA ASP A 289 7.49 12.05 6.75
C ASP A 289 7.87 10.88 7.69
N PRO A 290 9.09 10.33 7.57
CA PRO A 290 9.55 9.23 8.42
C PRO A 290 9.50 9.57 9.92
N ALA A 291 9.78 10.81 10.33
CA ALA A 291 9.73 11.21 11.73
C ALA A 291 8.30 11.20 12.26
N SER A 292 7.34 11.66 11.46
CA SER A 292 5.91 11.61 11.78
C SER A 292 5.39 10.17 11.89
N ILE A 293 5.82 9.29 10.98
CA ILE A 293 5.47 7.86 11.01
C ILE A 293 5.98 7.21 12.30
N GLU A 294 7.24 7.43 12.67
CA GLU A 294 7.84 6.85 13.88
C GLU A 294 7.18 7.39 15.17
N ALA A 295 6.87 8.68 15.22
CA ALA A 295 6.12 9.26 16.32
C ALA A 295 4.72 8.64 16.44
N GLY A 296 4.02 8.46 15.34
CA GLY A 296 2.72 7.80 15.28
C GLY A 296 2.78 6.33 15.70
N MET A 297 3.79 5.60 15.24
CA MET A 297 4.04 4.21 15.64
C MET A 297 4.30 4.09 17.14
N THR A 298 5.09 4.99 17.69
CA THR A 298 5.39 5.02 19.14
C THR A 298 4.12 5.25 19.97
N LYS A 299 3.25 6.19 19.58
CA LYS A 299 1.96 6.44 20.23
C LYS A 299 1.07 5.18 20.18
N ALA A 300 0.95 4.58 18.98
CA ALA A 300 0.15 3.40 18.79
C ALA A 300 0.61 2.21 19.65
N ARG A 301 1.92 1.95 19.69
CA ARG A 301 2.51 0.87 20.52
C ARG A 301 2.21 1.04 22.00
N ARG A 302 2.29 2.27 22.52
CA ARG A 302 1.99 2.56 23.92
C ARG A 302 0.54 2.29 24.28
N GLU A 303 -0.36 2.40 23.32
CA GLU A 303 -1.80 2.17 23.54
C GLU A 303 -2.18 0.68 23.51
N LEU A 304 -1.37 -0.23 22.94
CA LEU A 304 -1.73 -1.65 22.81
C LEU A 304 -1.94 -2.36 24.16
N PRO A 305 -1.09 -2.25 25.18
CA PRO A 305 -1.31 -2.94 26.45
C PRO A 305 -2.61 -2.53 27.16
N PRO A 306 -2.94 -1.23 27.37
CA PRO A 306 -4.20 -0.86 27.98
C PRO A 306 -5.42 -1.23 27.12
N LEU A 307 -5.30 -1.19 25.78
CA LEU A 307 -6.37 -1.62 24.90
C LEU A 307 -6.65 -3.12 25.05
N VAL A 308 -5.62 -3.98 25.07
CA VAL A 308 -5.79 -5.43 25.27
C VAL A 308 -6.36 -5.73 26.64
N ALA A 309 -5.97 -5.01 27.69
CA ALA A 309 -6.57 -5.15 29.03
C ALA A 309 -8.09 -4.83 28.99
N PHE A 310 -8.48 -3.75 28.34
CA PHE A 310 -9.91 -3.41 28.14
C PHE A 310 -10.66 -4.47 27.35
N LEU A 311 -10.06 -5.04 26.29
CA LEU A 311 -10.68 -6.11 25.51
C LEU A 311 -10.93 -7.35 26.35
N ARG A 312 -9.99 -7.76 27.24
CA ARG A 312 -10.17 -8.88 28.17
C ARG A 312 -11.39 -8.71 29.08
N GLU A 313 -11.60 -7.52 29.59
CA GLU A 313 -12.68 -7.20 30.52
C GLU A 313 -14.03 -7.00 29.85
N SER A 314 -14.02 -6.53 28.60
CA SER A 314 -15.21 -5.97 27.96
C SER A 314 -15.78 -6.81 26.81
N ILE A 315 -14.96 -7.64 26.14
CA ILE A 315 -15.37 -8.34 24.93
C ILE A 315 -15.39 -9.87 25.17
N PRO A 316 -16.53 -10.53 24.97
CA PRO A 316 -16.64 -11.99 25.06
C PRO A 316 -15.64 -12.67 24.11
N GLY A 317 -15.00 -13.73 24.62
CA GLY A 317 -13.96 -14.46 23.90
C GLY A 317 -12.56 -13.88 24.04
N PHE A 318 -12.38 -12.71 24.66
CA PHE A 318 -11.07 -12.08 24.91
C PHE A 318 -10.54 -12.29 26.33
N GLY A 319 -11.25 -13.00 27.22
CA GLY A 319 -10.87 -13.09 28.64
C GLY A 319 -9.41 -13.49 28.91
N ASN A 320 -8.83 -14.33 28.06
CA ASN A 320 -7.42 -14.76 28.15
C ASN A 320 -6.51 -14.10 27.10
N ALA A 321 -6.98 -13.08 26.38
CA ALA A 321 -6.26 -12.48 25.27
C ALA A 321 -4.83 -12.05 25.64
N VAL A 322 -3.85 -12.41 24.83
CA VAL A 322 -2.46 -12.03 24.97
C VAL A 322 -2.02 -11.24 23.76
N LEU A 323 -1.42 -10.05 23.99
CA LEU A 323 -0.78 -9.30 22.92
C LEU A 323 0.43 -10.10 22.42
N VAL A 324 0.43 -10.49 21.15
CA VAL A 324 1.54 -11.25 20.54
C VAL A 324 2.54 -10.30 19.90
N ASP A 325 2.07 -9.51 18.94
CA ASP A 325 2.87 -8.53 18.19
C ASP A 325 1.98 -7.50 17.48
N HIS A 326 2.56 -6.69 16.63
CA HIS A 326 1.86 -5.71 15.81
C HIS A 326 2.51 -5.60 14.43
N ALA A 327 1.79 -5.01 13.48
CA ALA A 327 2.30 -4.74 12.15
C ALA A 327 3.58 -3.90 12.17
N PRO A 328 4.56 -4.20 11.30
CA PRO A 328 5.82 -3.45 11.25
C PRO A 328 5.65 -2.02 10.74
N GLN A 329 4.54 -1.72 10.05
CA GLN A 329 4.21 -0.38 9.57
C GLN A 329 2.78 0.01 9.94
N LEU A 330 2.56 1.31 10.09
CA LEU A 330 1.21 1.88 10.21
C LEU A 330 0.44 1.65 8.91
N TYR A 331 -0.84 1.37 9.03
CA TYR A 331 -1.78 1.42 7.92
C TYR A 331 -2.09 2.89 7.59
N ILE A 332 -1.32 3.45 6.66
CA ILE A 332 -1.53 4.80 6.13
C ILE A 332 -2.62 4.74 5.06
N ARG A 333 -3.68 5.53 5.25
CA ARG A 333 -4.85 5.55 4.36
C ARG A 333 -4.76 6.61 3.28
N GLU A 334 -4.05 7.69 3.56
CA GLU A 334 -3.99 8.88 2.72
C GLU A 334 -2.65 9.61 2.89
N THR A 335 -2.11 10.10 1.78
CA THR A 335 -0.95 10.99 1.74
C THR A 335 -1.11 11.96 0.58
N ARG A 336 -0.32 11.78 -0.50
CA ARG A 336 -0.41 12.59 -1.72
C ARG A 336 -1.57 12.13 -2.60
N HIS A 337 -2.19 13.08 -3.24
CA HIS A 337 -3.11 12.90 -4.37
C HIS A 337 -2.47 13.52 -5.61
N LEU A 338 -2.23 12.72 -6.63
CA LEU A 338 -1.70 13.19 -7.92
C LEU A 338 -2.58 14.29 -8.49
N ARG A 339 -1.99 15.31 -9.13
CA ARG A 339 -2.72 16.13 -10.08
C ARG A 339 -2.64 15.50 -11.47
N GLY A 340 -3.69 14.72 -11.78
CA GLY A 340 -3.86 14.07 -13.06
C GLY A 340 -4.62 14.93 -14.06
N LEU A 341 -4.76 14.42 -15.29
CA LEU A 341 -5.57 15.07 -16.33
C LEU A 341 -7.06 15.18 -15.96
N TYR A 342 -7.48 14.44 -14.96
CA TYR A 342 -8.77 14.54 -14.28
C TYR A 342 -8.58 14.21 -12.81
N THR A 343 -9.29 14.90 -11.92
CA THR A 343 -9.36 14.55 -10.49
C THR A 343 -10.73 13.98 -10.21
N LEU A 344 -10.81 12.71 -9.79
CA LEU A 344 -12.06 12.08 -9.38
C LEU A 344 -12.59 12.83 -8.15
N ALA A 345 -13.79 13.37 -8.25
CA ALA A 345 -14.44 14.13 -7.19
C ALA A 345 -15.53 13.30 -6.50
N VAL A 346 -15.90 13.70 -5.29
CA VAL A 346 -16.96 13.02 -4.55
C VAL A 346 -18.31 13.11 -5.27
N GLU A 347 -18.56 14.18 -5.99
CA GLU A 347 -19.75 14.39 -6.81
C GLU A 347 -19.87 13.33 -7.90
N ASP A 348 -18.75 12.90 -8.50
CA ASP A 348 -18.74 11.82 -9.50
C ASP A 348 -19.25 10.50 -8.90
N ILE A 349 -18.89 10.24 -7.64
CA ILE A 349 -19.34 9.07 -6.90
C ILE A 349 -20.83 9.16 -6.59
N LEU A 350 -21.25 10.27 -6.00
CA LEU A 350 -22.64 10.46 -5.54
C LEU A 350 -23.66 10.37 -6.67
N ILE A 351 -23.32 10.84 -7.87
CA ILE A 351 -24.19 10.74 -9.06
C ILE A 351 -23.99 9.46 -9.87
N GLY A 352 -23.05 8.57 -9.46
CA GLY A 352 -22.76 7.35 -10.20
C GLY A 352 -22.24 7.62 -11.62
N ARG A 353 -21.28 8.57 -11.77
CA ARG A 353 -20.83 9.04 -13.08
C ARG A 353 -20.21 7.93 -13.92
N LEU A 354 -20.62 7.89 -15.20
CA LEU A 354 -20.05 7.01 -16.21
C LEU A 354 -19.15 7.80 -17.15
N PHE A 355 -17.88 7.40 -17.21
CA PHE A 355 -16.91 8.02 -18.12
C PHE A 355 -16.72 7.20 -19.39
N SER A 356 -16.44 7.86 -20.53
CA SER A 356 -16.12 7.18 -21.78
C SER A 356 -14.76 6.47 -21.74
N ASP A 357 -13.78 7.06 -21.04
CA ASP A 357 -12.44 6.54 -20.81
C ASP A 357 -12.32 5.73 -19.49
N ARG A 358 -13.43 5.11 -19.05
CA ARG A 358 -13.48 4.33 -17.81
C ARG A 358 -12.57 3.11 -17.85
N ILE A 359 -11.91 2.82 -16.72
CA ILE A 359 -10.98 1.70 -16.57
C ILE A 359 -11.34 0.78 -15.41
N ALA A 360 -12.21 1.21 -14.51
CA ALA A 360 -12.71 0.43 -13.41
C ALA A 360 -14.13 0.86 -13.06
N ALA A 361 -14.89 -0.05 -12.47
CA ALA A 361 -16.13 0.25 -11.77
C ALA A 361 -15.94 -0.02 -10.28
N ALA A 362 -16.45 0.86 -9.43
CA ALA A 362 -16.32 0.78 -7.98
C ALA A 362 -17.64 1.13 -7.29
N SER A 363 -17.78 0.72 -6.04
CA SER A 363 -19.00 0.97 -5.24
C SER A 363 -18.77 0.89 -3.74
N TYR A 364 -17.51 0.90 -3.28
CA TYR A 364 -17.28 0.95 -1.84
C TYR A 364 -17.86 2.24 -1.26
N PRO A 365 -18.48 2.24 -0.08
CA PRO A 365 -18.97 3.47 0.53
C PRO A 365 -17.85 4.52 0.68
N ILE A 366 -18.24 5.79 0.77
CA ILE A 366 -17.27 6.86 1.07
C ILE A 366 -16.86 6.72 2.54
N ASP A 367 -15.78 5.96 2.76
CA ASP A 367 -15.23 5.63 4.07
C ASP A 367 -14.04 6.54 4.37
N ILE A 368 -14.33 7.62 5.10
CA ILE A 368 -13.34 8.59 5.53
C ILE A 368 -13.10 8.40 7.03
N HIS A 369 -11.91 7.98 7.38
CA HIS A 369 -11.48 7.92 8.77
C HIS A 369 -11.23 9.34 9.30
N PRO A 370 -11.53 9.60 10.58
CA PRO A 370 -11.37 10.93 11.16
C PRO A 370 -9.97 11.51 10.92
N TYR A 371 -9.90 12.80 10.63
CA TYR A 371 -8.63 13.53 10.49
C TYR A 371 -8.08 13.98 11.85
N VAL A 372 -9.00 14.29 12.76
CA VAL A 372 -8.75 14.69 14.15
C VAL A 372 -9.78 14.04 15.07
N ASN A 373 -9.49 13.97 16.36
CA ASN A 373 -10.41 13.40 17.33
C ASN A 373 -11.76 14.16 17.31
N GLY A 374 -12.84 13.40 17.31
CA GLY A 374 -14.20 13.95 17.26
C GLY A 374 -14.72 14.36 15.87
N TRP A 375 -13.87 14.29 14.82
CA TRP A 375 -14.36 14.53 13.45
C TRP A 375 -15.26 13.38 12.98
N VAL A 376 -16.35 13.73 12.31
CA VAL A 376 -17.32 12.76 11.77
C VAL A 376 -17.45 12.97 10.27
N SER A 377 -17.47 11.87 9.50
CA SER A 377 -17.72 11.92 8.07
C SER A 377 -19.13 12.49 7.79
N PRO A 378 -19.26 13.47 6.88
CA PRO A 378 -20.54 13.99 6.46
C PRO A 378 -21.28 13.04 5.50
N TYR A 379 -20.65 11.96 5.07
CA TYR A 379 -21.21 11.03 4.09
C TYR A 379 -21.84 9.82 4.76
N ALA A 380 -23.05 9.47 4.33
CA ALA A 380 -23.68 8.22 4.74
C ALA A 380 -22.93 7.01 4.13
N PRO A 381 -22.92 5.85 4.80
CA PRO A 381 -22.27 4.64 4.30
C PRO A 381 -23.11 3.95 3.20
N VAL A 382 -23.50 4.70 2.18
CA VAL A 382 -24.30 4.24 1.04
C VAL A 382 -23.37 3.87 -0.10
N ARG A 383 -23.69 2.79 -0.81
CA ARG A 383 -22.98 2.36 -1.99
C ARG A 383 -23.53 3.05 -3.24
N HIS A 384 -22.67 3.77 -3.91
CA HIS A 384 -22.95 4.34 -5.24
C HIS A 384 -22.07 3.61 -6.26
N VAL A 385 -22.65 3.04 -7.32
CA VAL A 385 -21.86 2.44 -8.38
C VAL A 385 -21.44 3.53 -9.35
N TYR A 386 -20.14 3.69 -9.52
CA TYR A 386 -19.53 4.70 -10.40
C TYR A 386 -18.38 4.09 -11.18
N THR A 387 -17.83 4.83 -12.14
CA THR A 387 -16.65 4.41 -12.89
C THR A 387 -15.48 5.37 -12.64
N ILE A 388 -14.26 4.87 -12.80
CA ILE A 388 -13.04 5.66 -12.66
C ILE A 388 -12.45 5.87 -14.06
N PRO A 389 -12.20 7.13 -14.49
CA PRO A 389 -11.65 7.41 -15.82
C PRO A 389 -10.13 7.21 -15.85
N PHE A 390 -9.58 6.77 -16.99
CA PHE A 390 -8.16 6.52 -17.20
C PHE A 390 -7.29 7.76 -16.92
N ARG A 391 -7.76 8.92 -17.29
CA ARG A 391 -7.04 10.20 -17.12
C ARG A 391 -6.77 10.59 -15.66
N THR A 392 -7.33 9.89 -14.67
CA THR A 392 -6.95 10.05 -13.25
C THR A 392 -5.58 9.45 -12.93
N LEU A 393 -5.09 8.52 -13.77
CA LEU A 393 -3.78 7.90 -13.60
C LEU A 393 -2.65 8.68 -14.29
N VAL A 394 -2.98 9.63 -15.18
CA VAL A 394 -2.02 10.34 -16.05
C VAL A 394 -1.68 11.70 -15.46
N PRO A 395 -0.42 11.96 -15.06
CA PRO A 395 0.01 13.27 -14.56
C PRO A 395 -0.19 14.40 -15.56
N VAL A 396 -0.49 15.60 -15.09
CA VAL A 396 -0.72 16.76 -15.99
C VAL A 396 0.51 17.17 -16.80
N ASN A 397 1.72 16.83 -16.37
CA ASN A 397 2.98 17.31 -16.95
C ASN A 397 3.95 16.21 -17.41
N LEU A 398 3.57 14.92 -17.32
CA LEU A 398 4.38 13.79 -17.77
C LEU A 398 3.56 12.91 -18.72
N ASP A 399 4.19 12.44 -19.80
CA ASP A 399 3.45 11.76 -20.88
C ASP A 399 3.44 10.24 -20.78
N ASN A 400 4.51 9.64 -20.22
CA ASN A 400 4.75 8.18 -20.20
C ASN A 400 4.82 7.59 -18.79
N LEU A 401 4.30 8.30 -17.80
CA LEU A 401 4.14 7.85 -16.43
C LEU A 401 2.67 7.66 -16.11
N LEU A 402 2.36 6.56 -15.42
CA LEU A 402 1.04 6.30 -14.82
C LEU A 402 1.20 6.16 -13.31
N VAL A 403 0.25 6.66 -12.52
CA VAL A 403 0.18 6.46 -11.07
C VAL A 403 -0.97 5.51 -10.76
N ALA A 404 -0.66 4.32 -10.24
CA ALA A 404 -1.61 3.23 -10.03
C ALA A 404 -1.60 2.73 -8.58
N SER A 405 -1.90 3.63 -7.64
CA SER A 405 -1.95 3.37 -6.21
C SER A 405 -3.04 4.22 -5.55
N ARG A 406 -3.13 4.24 -4.22
CA ARG A 406 -4.02 5.14 -3.48
C ARG A 406 -3.77 6.63 -3.78
N ALA A 407 -2.57 6.96 -4.29
CA ALA A 407 -2.18 8.32 -4.64
C ALA A 407 -2.62 8.77 -6.04
N PHE A 408 -3.48 8.02 -6.76
CA PHE A 408 -4.04 8.47 -8.03
C PHE A 408 -4.82 9.79 -7.87
N SER A 409 -5.14 10.45 -8.98
CA SER A 409 -5.80 11.75 -8.95
C SER A 409 -7.26 11.67 -8.50
N ALA A 410 -7.48 11.92 -7.21
CA ALA A 410 -8.80 11.99 -6.57
C ALA A 410 -8.81 13.06 -5.49
N THR A 411 -9.99 13.57 -5.13
CA THR A 411 -10.13 14.32 -3.87
C THR A 411 -10.01 13.38 -2.68
N SER A 412 -9.68 13.89 -1.50
CA SER A 412 -9.62 13.11 -0.26
C SER A 412 -10.92 12.32 -0.02
N GLU A 413 -12.05 12.94 -0.28
CA GLU A 413 -13.38 12.34 -0.12
C GLU A 413 -13.61 11.20 -1.12
N ALA A 414 -13.27 11.42 -2.39
CA ALA A 414 -13.40 10.39 -3.42
C ALA A 414 -12.44 9.22 -3.18
N ALA A 415 -11.23 9.51 -2.70
CA ALA A 415 -10.26 8.49 -2.30
C ALA A 415 -10.81 7.60 -1.17
N GLY A 416 -11.64 8.12 -0.26
CA GLY A 416 -12.33 7.33 0.77
C GLY A 416 -13.09 6.13 0.23
N SER A 417 -13.67 6.23 -0.97
CA SER A 417 -14.33 5.12 -1.65
C SER A 417 -13.37 4.31 -2.55
N ALA A 418 -12.41 4.97 -3.18
CA ALA A 418 -11.64 4.39 -4.29
C ALA A 418 -10.29 3.78 -3.89
N ARG A 419 -9.80 3.98 -2.65
CA ARG A 419 -8.48 3.51 -2.17
C ARG A 419 -8.42 2.05 -1.73
N VAL A 420 -9.56 1.35 -1.69
CA VAL A 420 -9.62 -0.04 -1.22
C VAL A 420 -8.88 -1.00 -2.15
N ILE A 421 -8.35 -2.10 -1.61
CA ILE A 421 -7.51 -3.05 -2.35
C ILE A 421 -8.14 -3.51 -3.68
N PRO A 422 -9.44 -3.89 -3.75
CA PRO A 422 -10.04 -4.29 -5.02
C PRO A 422 -9.95 -3.21 -6.08
N THR A 423 -10.26 -1.97 -5.73
CA THR A 423 -10.18 -0.83 -6.66
C THR A 423 -8.73 -0.54 -7.06
N SER A 424 -7.80 -0.52 -6.10
CA SER A 424 -6.38 -0.32 -6.37
C SER A 424 -5.83 -1.38 -7.34
N MET A 425 -6.21 -2.64 -7.19
CA MET A 425 -5.82 -3.70 -8.13
C MET A 425 -6.45 -3.52 -9.51
N ALA A 426 -7.70 -3.05 -9.60
CA ALA A 426 -8.33 -2.73 -10.88
C ALA A 426 -7.64 -1.57 -11.60
N LEU A 427 -7.25 -0.52 -10.88
CA LEU A 427 -6.45 0.60 -11.42
C LEU A 427 -5.06 0.12 -11.86
N GLY A 428 -4.43 -0.73 -11.07
CA GLY A 428 -3.16 -1.37 -11.43
C GLY A 428 -3.27 -2.20 -12.70
N GLN A 429 -4.26 -3.08 -12.80
CA GLN A 429 -4.51 -3.86 -14.00
C GLN A 429 -4.69 -2.97 -15.23
N ALA A 430 -5.45 -1.89 -15.12
CA ALA A 430 -5.66 -0.96 -16.22
C ALA A 430 -4.38 -0.21 -16.62
N ALA A 431 -3.58 0.23 -15.64
CA ALA A 431 -2.28 0.86 -15.88
C ALA A 431 -1.32 -0.09 -16.59
N GLY A 432 -1.27 -1.36 -16.17
CA GLY A 432 -0.44 -2.39 -16.79
C GLY A 432 -0.80 -2.65 -18.24
N VAL A 433 -2.09 -2.84 -18.54
CA VAL A 433 -2.59 -3.00 -19.92
C VAL A 433 -2.26 -1.77 -20.77
N ALA A 434 -2.51 -0.56 -20.24
CA ALA A 434 -2.25 0.69 -20.96
C ALA A 434 -0.76 0.90 -21.25
N ALA A 435 0.12 0.64 -20.27
CA ALA A 435 1.55 0.76 -20.44
C ALA A 435 2.09 -0.24 -21.48
N ALA A 436 1.67 -1.50 -21.43
CA ALA A 436 2.05 -2.51 -22.41
C ALA A 436 1.54 -2.15 -23.82
N PHE A 437 0.31 -1.68 -23.92
CA PHE A 437 -0.29 -1.21 -25.19
C PHE A 437 0.53 -0.05 -25.78
N CYS A 438 0.84 0.96 -24.95
CA CYS A 438 1.63 2.10 -25.38
C CYS A 438 3.06 1.74 -25.77
N ALA A 439 3.70 0.85 -25.01
CA ALA A 439 5.06 0.37 -25.33
C ALA A 439 5.10 -0.34 -26.69
N LYS A 440 4.07 -1.14 -27.01
CA LYS A 440 3.94 -1.86 -28.29
C LYS A 440 3.58 -0.95 -29.46
N ARG A 441 2.72 0.04 -29.25
CA ARG A 441 2.22 0.96 -30.29
C ARG A 441 3.13 2.17 -30.52
N GLY A 442 4.12 2.42 -29.65
CA GLY A 442 4.95 3.62 -29.68
C GLY A 442 4.20 4.89 -29.31
N CYS A 443 3.09 4.78 -28.56
CA CYS A 443 2.31 5.91 -28.06
C CYS A 443 2.57 6.15 -26.56
N THR A 444 1.96 7.19 -26.02
CA THR A 444 2.02 7.54 -24.60
C THR A 444 0.65 7.35 -23.94
N PRO A 445 0.56 7.21 -22.61
CA PRO A 445 -0.69 7.27 -21.87
C PRO A 445 -1.53 8.51 -22.19
N ARG A 446 -0.89 9.66 -22.43
CA ARG A 446 -1.59 10.90 -22.82
C ARG A 446 -2.25 10.78 -24.19
N ASP A 447 -1.66 10.03 -25.13
CA ASP A 447 -2.26 9.79 -26.46
C ASP A 447 -3.52 8.93 -26.35
N LEU A 448 -3.57 7.99 -25.38
CA LEU A 448 -4.81 7.25 -25.10
C LEU A 448 -5.93 8.18 -24.65
N VAL A 449 -5.63 9.20 -23.85
CA VAL A 449 -6.64 10.18 -23.42
C VAL A 449 -7.13 11.02 -24.59
N ARG A 450 -6.26 11.34 -25.55
CA ARG A 450 -6.59 12.17 -26.73
C ARG A 450 -7.32 11.41 -27.84
N SER A 451 -7.22 10.09 -27.87
CA SER A 451 -7.76 9.25 -28.96
C SER A 451 -8.79 8.26 -28.44
N SER A 452 -10.06 8.48 -28.75
CA SER A 452 -11.14 7.55 -28.42
C SER A 452 -10.94 6.18 -29.06
N ALA A 453 -10.34 6.10 -30.24
CA ALA A 453 -10.05 4.83 -30.92
C ALA A 453 -8.99 4.02 -30.15
N LEU A 454 -7.86 4.63 -29.75
CA LEU A 454 -6.84 3.96 -28.95
C LEU A 454 -7.39 3.56 -27.56
N MET A 455 -8.19 4.42 -26.95
CA MET A 455 -8.83 4.15 -25.67
C MET A 455 -9.77 2.93 -25.77
N THR A 456 -10.60 2.87 -26.81
CA THR A 456 -11.51 1.74 -27.03
C THR A 456 -10.74 0.42 -27.26
N GLU A 457 -9.63 0.47 -28.01
CA GLU A 457 -8.78 -0.72 -28.22
C GLU A 457 -8.14 -1.19 -26.91
N MET A 458 -7.61 -0.26 -26.11
CA MET A 458 -7.05 -0.56 -24.79
C MET A 458 -8.10 -1.14 -23.85
N GLN A 459 -9.31 -0.55 -23.79
CA GLN A 459 -10.42 -1.06 -22.99
C GLN A 459 -10.85 -2.47 -23.42
N ARG A 460 -10.78 -2.80 -24.72
CA ARG A 460 -11.06 -4.15 -25.20
C ARG A 460 -10.05 -5.17 -24.68
N ILE A 461 -8.76 -4.82 -24.65
CA ILE A 461 -7.71 -5.67 -24.06
C ILE A 461 -7.93 -5.83 -22.55
N LEU A 462 -8.25 -4.75 -21.86
CA LEU A 462 -8.51 -4.76 -20.43
C LEU A 462 -9.70 -5.67 -20.08
N LYS A 463 -10.79 -5.58 -20.84
CA LYS A 463 -11.95 -6.48 -20.71
C LYS A 463 -11.61 -7.93 -21.05
N ALA A 464 -10.79 -8.18 -22.06
CA ALA A 464 -10.34 -9.53 -22.41
C ALA A 464 -9.51 -10.18 -21.29
N GLN A 465 -8.87 -9.39 -20.42
CA GLN A 465 -8.23 -9.85 -19.18
C GLN A 465 -9.22 -9.95 -18.00
N GLY A 466 -10.52 -9.93 -18.25
CA GLY A 466 -11.57 -10.13 -17.26
C GLY A 466 -11.88 -8.91 -16.38
N ALA A 467 -11.32 -7.73 -16.67
CA ALA A 467 -11.60 -6.53 -15.88
C ALA A 467 -13.04 -6.05 -16.09
N THR A 468 -13.70 -5.67 -14.99
CA THR A 468 -15.02 -5.02 -15.02
C THR A 468 -14.86 -3.52 -15.06
N ILE A 469 -15.33 -2.90 -16.16
CA ILE A 469 -15.32 -1.45 -16.33
C ILE A 469 -16.73 -0.85 -16.46
N THR A 470 -17.76 -1.66 -16.28
CA THR A 470 -19.17 -1.28 -16.41
C THR A 470 -19.92 -1.46 -15.08
N PRO A 471 -20.94 -0.63 -14.79
CA PRO A 471 -21.66 -0.63 -13.50
C PRO A 471 -22.44 -1.90 -13.18
N ASN A 472 -22.82 -2.65 -14.19
CA ASN A 472 -23.61 -3.89 -14.05
C ASN A 472 -22.77 -5.14 -13.75
N GLY A 473 -21.47 -4.98 -13.56
CA GLY A 473 -20.57 -6.10 -13.26
C GLY A 473 -20.30 -7.04 -14.44
N ALA A 474 -20.80 -6.75 -15.64
CA ALA A 474 -20.46 -7.49 -16.84
C ALA A 474 -19.03 -7.13 -17.30
N PRO A 475 -18.20 -8.13 -17.67
CA PRO A 475 -16.85 -7.91 -18.17
C PRO A 475 -16.81 -7.17 -19.52
#